data_1030a1c630470a392e13de3350805af9
#
_entry.id   1030a1c630470a392e13de3350805af9
#
_cell.length_a   1.000
_cell.length_b   1.000
_cell.length_c   1.000
_cell.angle_alpha   90.00
_cell.angle_beta   90.00
_cell.angle_gamma   90.00
#
_symmetry.space_group_name_H-M   'P 1'
#
loop_
_entity.id
_entity.type
_entity.pdbx_description
1 polymer ?
#
loop_
_entity_poly.entity_id
_entity_poly.type
_entity_poly.pdbx_seq_one_letter_code
_entity_poly.pdbx_strand_id
1 'polypeptide(L)'
;MLLDSLGAEKVLWLPYGIFNDETNEHVDNVAAFVGPAEIVLAWTDDEADPQYAMSKADLDYLEEQVDAKGRKFTVHKLPIPKHPILVTEEDLPGYVYEEGEEERTAGERLAASYVNFYVSNGAVLVPQFDDEHDAHALHLLAQLFPTRKVVGIPARDILLGGGNIHCITQQIPLYGAKCP
;
A
#
# COMPACT_ATOMS: atom_id res chain seq x y z
N MET A 1 -13.15 5.13 -19.93
CA MET A 1 -13.09 3.70 -19.52
C MET A 1 -12.97 3.55 -18.00
N LEU A 2 -11.91 4.02 -17.30
CA LEU A 2 -11.83 3.88 -15.82
C LEU A 2 -13.00 4.57 -15.10
N LEU A 3 -13.32 5.81 -15.42
CA LEU A 3 -14.43 6.55 -14.81
C LEU A 3 -15.75 5.81 -14.98
N ASP A 4 -16.05 5.36 -16.20
CA ASP A 4 -17.33 4.69 -16.50
C ASP A 4 -17.42 3.30 -15.83
N SER A 5 -16.32 2.54 -15.85
CA SER A 5 -16.29 1.17 -15.30
C SER A 5 -16.34 1.13 -13.78
N LEU A 6 -15.80 2.14 -13.11
CA LEU A 6 -15.72 2.22 -11.65
C LEU A 6 -16.76 3.17 -11.04
N GLY A 7 -17.56 3.85 -11.88
CA GLY A 7 -18.50 4.89 -11.42
C GLY A 7 -17.81 6.07 -10.73
N ALA A 8 -16.55 6.32 -11.09
CA ALA A 8 -15.77 7.41 -10.51
C ALA A 8 -15.94 8.70 -11.31
N GLU A 9 -15.86 9.83 -10.64
CA GLU A 9 -15.99 11.16 -11.27
C GLU A 9 -14.62 11.78 -11.58
N LYS A 10 -13.54 11.30 -10.96
CA LYS A 10 -12.18 11.77 -11.16
C LYS A 10 -11.17 10.64 -11.02
N VAL A 11 -10.10 10.67 -11.81
CA VAL A 11 -8.92 9.81 -11.67
C VAL A 11 -7.73 10.68 -11.30
N LEU A 12 -6.93 10.22 -10.35
CA LEU A 12 -5.63 10.78 -10.00
C LEU A 12 -4.55 9.83 -10.50
N TRP A 13 -3.52 10.40 -11.12
CA TRP A 13 -2.38 9.65 -11.65
C TRP A 13 -1.15 9.98 -10.82
N LEU A 14 -0.79 9.10 -9.88
CA LEU A 14 0.43 9.25 -9.11
C LEU A 14 1.65 9.12 -10.03
N PRO A 15 2.70 9.93 -9.83
CA PRO A 15 3.93 9.86 -10.61
C PRO A 15 4.71 8.57 -10.44
N TYR A 16 4.71 7.99 -9.24
CA TYR A 16 5.54 6.84 -8.87
C TYR A 16 4.79 5.80 -8.04
N GLY A 17 5.38 4.61 -7.99
CA GLY A 17 4.96 3.47 -7.18
C GLY A 17 5.80 3.26 -5.91
N ILE A 18 5.91 2.01 -5.48
CA ILE A 18 6.87 1.57 -4.47
C ILE A 18 8.14 1.10 -5.17
N PHE A 19 9.28 1.50 -4.62
CA PHE A 19 10.59 1.12 -5.16
C PHE A 19 10.72 -0.41 -5.25
N ASN A 20 11.14 -0.85 -6.45
CA ASN A 20 11.34 -2.26 -6.79
C ASN A 20 10.05 -3.11 -6.77
N ASP A 21 8.91 -2.49 -7.07
CA ASP A 21 7.65 -3.23 -7.24
C ASP A 21 7.61 -3.94 -8.60
N GLU A 22 7.82 -5.24 -8.59
CA GLU A 22 7.78 -6.10 -9.79
C GLU A 22 6.38 -6.20 -10.43
N THR A 23 5.33 -5.81 -9.69
CA THR A 23 3.95 -5.85 -10.16
C THR A 23 3.54 -4.60 -10.95
N ASN A 24 4.50 -3.85 -11.49
CA ASN A 24 4.32 -2.61 -12.24
C ASN A 24 3.75 -1.44 -11.42
N GLU A 25 4.24 -1.26 -10.19
CA GLU A 25 3.96 -0.10 -9.34
C GLU A 25 2.46 0.08 -9.04
N HIS A 26 1.79 -0.97 -8.56
CA HIS A 26 0.39 -0.93 -8.20
C HIS A 26 0.11 0.07 -7.06
N VAL A 27 -0.94 0.88 -7.24
CA VAL A 27 -1.29 1.98 -6.32
C VAL A 27 -1.60 1.52 -4.90
N ASP A 28 -2.03 0.28 -4.70
CA ASP A 28 -2.36 -0.27 -3.37
C ASP A 28 -1.14 -0.48 -2.46
N ASN A 29 0.08 -0.39 -3.02
CA ASN A 29 1.32 -0.28 -2.25
C ASN A 29 1.70 1.17 -1.91
N VAL A 30 1.12 2.16 -2.61
CA VAL A 30 1.57 3.57 -2.57
C VAL A 30 0.63 4.44 -1.77
N ALA A 31 -0.67 4.40 -2.10
CA ALA A 31 -1.66 5.27 -1.50
C ALA A 31 -3.03 4.59 -1.38
N ALA A 32 -3.76 4.95 -0.32
CA ALA A 32 -5.12 4.49 -0.12
C ALA A 32 -5.98 5.59 0.49
N PHE A 33 -7.26 5.64 0.11
CA PHE A 33 -8.23 6.50 0.78
C PHE A 33 -8.59 5.93 2.16
N VAL A 34 -8.57 6.80 3.16
CA VAL A 34 -8.97 6.47 4.54
C VAL A 34 -10.22 7.23 4.98
N GLY A 35 -10.59 8.24 4.21
CA GLY A 35 -11.78 9.05 4.42
C GLY A 35 -12.03 9.98 3.24
N PRO A 36 -13.13 10.78 3.29
CA PRO A 36 -13.45 11.75 2.25
C PRO A 36 -12.39 12.85 2.16
N ALA A 37 -11.61 12.87 1.07
CA ALA A 37 -10.45 13.73 0.84
C ALA A 37 -9.29 13.47 1.83
N GLU A 38 -9.22 12.28 2.40
CA GLU A 38 -8.10 11.83 3.23
C GLU A 38 -7.40 10.63 2.59
N ILE A 39 -6.09 10.71 2.47
CA ILE A 39 -5.23 9.70 1.83
C ILE A 39 -4.08 9.37 2.78
N VAL A 40 -3.75 8.08 2.94
CA VAL A 40 -2.44 7.66 3.42
C VAL A 40 -1.52 7.48 2.23
N LEU A 41 -0.26 7.91 2.39
CA LEU A 41 0.80 7.77 1.40
C LEU A 41 1.98 7.04 2.04
N ALA A 42 2.51 6.02 1.38
CA ALA A 42 3.72 5.34 1.79
C ALA A 42 4.88 6.33 1.89
N TRP A 43 5.60 6.34 3.03
CA TRP A 43 6.55 7.38 3.32
C TRP A 43 7.80 6.87 4.02
N THR A 44 8.92 7.47 3.73
CA THR A 44 10.15 7.39 4.53
C THR A 44 10.72 8.80 4.72
N ASP A 45 11.33 9.06 5.87
CA ASP A 45 12.10 10.29 6.12
C ASP A 45 13.60 10.11 5.81
N ASP A 46 14.01 8.90 5.41
CA ASP A 46 15.38 8.62 5.00
C ASP A 46 15.61 9.08 3.55
N GLU A 47 16.27 10.23 3.39
CA GLU A 47 16.60 10.80 2.08
C GLU A 47 17.58 9.93 1.26
N ALA A 48 18.26 8.97 1.90
CA ALA A 48 19.12 8.00 1.22
C ALA A 48 18.35 6.81 0.65
N ASP A 49 17.13 6.54 1.14
CA ASP A 49 16.26 5.50 0.59
C ASP A 49 15.69 5.99 -0.75
N PRO A 50 15.81 5.21 -1.85
CA PRO A 50 15.25 5.57 -3.16
C PRO A 50 13.74 5.85 -3.11
N GLN A 51 13.00 5.27 -2.16
CA GLN A 51 11.56 5.54 -1.97
C GLN A 51 11.30 6.99 -1.55
N TYR A 52 12.23 7.67 -0.88
CA TYR A 52 12.01 9.06 -0.46
C TYR A 52 11.67 9.99 -1.63
N ALA A 53 12.46 9.94 -2.70
CA ALA A 53 12.24 10.80 -3.87
C ALA A 53 10.91 10.48 -4.57
N MET A 54 10.53 9.21 -4.63
CA MET A 54 9.27 8.75 -5.22
C MET A 54 8.07 9.22 -4.40
N SER A 55 8.07 8.96 -3.10
CA SER A 55 7.01 9.41 -2.17
C SER A 55 6.89 10.93 -2.11
N LYS A 56 8.02 11.65 -2.20
CA LYS A 56 8.02 13.12 -2.22
C LYS A 56 7.33 13.67 -3.47
N ALA A 57 7.59 13.09 -4.64
CA ALA A 57 6.94 13.49 -5.87
C ALA A 57 5.43 13.20 -5.86
N ASP A 58 5.02 12.06 -5.29
CA ASP A 58 3.60 11.72 -5.09
C ASP A 58 2.91 12.69 -4.13
N LEU A 59 3.60 13.06 -3.03
CA LEU A 59 3.08 14.05 -2.08
C LEU A 59 2.87 15.41 -2.76
N ASP A 60 3.87 15.90 -3.48
CA ASP A 60 3.81 17.19 -4.18
C ASP A 60 2.67 17.21 -5.20
N TYR A 61 2.49 16.11 -5.93
CA TYR A 61 1.37 15.95 -6.84
C TYR A 61 0.03 15.99 -6.10
N LEU A 62 -0.14 15.24 -5.01
CA LEU A 62 -1.39 15.16 -4.25
C LEU A 62 -1.76 16.51 -3.60
N GLU A 63 -0.78 17.29 -3.13
CA GLU A 63 -0.99 18.61 -2.54
C GLU A 63 -1.56 19.63 -3.55
N GLU A 64 -1.29 19.45 -4.83
CA GLU A 64 -1.82 20.27 -5.91
C GLU A 64 -3.23 19.83 -6.33
N GLN A 65 -3.63 18.59 -6.04
CA GLN A 65 -4.91 18.04 -6.46
C GLN A 65 -6.07 18.40 -5.51
N VAL A 66 -7.27 18.13 -6.02
CA VAL A 66 -8.52 18.14 -5.28
C VAL A 66 -9.31 16.89 -5.62
N ASP A 67 -10.21 16.47 -4.74
CA ASP A 67 -11.15 15.38 -5.03
C ASP A 67 -12.22 15.80 -6.07
N ALA A 68 -13.13 14.90 -6.41
CA ALA A 68 -14.22 15.16 -7.34
C ALA A 68 -15.21 16.25 -6.86
N LYS A 69 -15.21 16.57 -5.57
CA LYS A 69 -16.02 17.62 -4.96
C LYS A 69 -15.25 18.94 -4.76
N GLY A 70 -14.03 19.05 -5.26
CA GLY A 70 -13.17 20.24 -5.15
C GLY A 70 -12.49 20.42 -3.79
N ARG A 71 -12.48 19.38 -2.91
CA ARG A 71 -11.81 19.44 -1.62
C ARG A 71 -10.33 19.12 -1.77
N LYS A 72 -9.46 19.88 -1.11
CA LYS A 72 -8.03 19.55 -0.99
C LYS A 72 -7.86 18.26 -0.19
N PHE A 73 -6.82 17.51 -0.53
CA PHE A 73 -6.46 16.31 0.22
C PHE A 73 -5.71 16.62 1.51
N THR A 74 -6.04 15.89 2.55
CA THR A 74 -5.17 15.69 3.72
C THR A 74 -4.38 14.41 3.48
N VAL A 75 -3.05 14.53 3.38
CA VAL A 75 -2.17 13.38 3.14
C VAL A 75 -1.49 13.00 4.44
N HIS A 76 -1.74 11.78 4.90
CA HIS A 76 -1.12 11.19 6.09
C HIS A 76 0.06 10.33 5.65
N LYS A 77 1.24 10.62 6.17
CA LYS A 77 2.46 9.87 5.88
C LYS A 77 2.46 8.58 6.69
N LEU A 78 2.21 7.46 6.03
CA LEU A 78 2.27 6.13 6.63
C LEU A 78 3.69 5.58 6.39
N PRO A 79 4.47 5.25 7.43
CA PRO A 79 5.83 4.80 7.20
C PRO A 79 5.84 3.54 6.31
N ILE A 80 6.94 3.32 5.59
CA ILE A 80 7.32 2.00 5.10
C ILE A 80 8.16 1.30 6.17
N PRO A 81 8.47 -0.02 6.07
CA PRO A 81 9.41 -0.68 6.98
C PRO A 81 10.72 0.10 7.07
N LYS A 82 11.24 0.27 8.28
CA LYS A 82 12.49 0.99 8.55
C LYS A 82 13.69 0.34 7.88
N HIS A 83 13.67 -0.99 7.86
CA HIS A 83 14.68 -1.78 7.19
C HIS A 83 14.11 -2.42 5.93
N PRO A 84 14.83 -2.39 4.80
CA PRO A 84 14.39 -3.10 3.61
C PRO A 84 14.11 -4.58 3.91
N ILE A 85 12.95 -5.06 3.51
CA ILE A 85 12.64 -6.48 3.56
C ILE A 85 13.27 -7.13 2.34
N LEU A 86 14.14 -8.11 2.57
CA LEU A 86 14.97 -8.71 1.53
C LEU A 86 14.59 -10.16 1.30
N VAL A 87 14.79 -10.62 0.07
CA VAL A 87 14.82 -12.05 -0.27
C VAL A 87 16.05 -12.67 0.38
N THR A 88 15.88 -13.82 1.02
CA THR A 88 16.97 -14.59 1.63
C THR A 88 17.32 -15.83 0.80
N GLU A 89 18.48 -16.42 1.02
CA GLU A 89 18.85 -17.72 0.40
C GLU A 89 17.84 -18.83 0.73
N GLU A 90 17.19 -18.76 1.89
CA GLU A 90 16.19 -19.74 2.33
C GLU A 90 14.86 -19.61 1.57
N ASP A 91 14.56 -18.43 1.02
CA ASP A 91 13.35 -18.18 0.25
C ASP A 91 13.44 -18.73 -1.18
N LEU A 92 14.64 -18.74 -1.78
CA LEU A 92 14.85 -19.06 -3.19
C LEU A 92 14.28 -20.42 -3.63
N PRO A 93 14.41 -21.51 -2.86
CA PRO A 93 13.85 -22.81 -3.25
C PRO A 93 12.31 -22.82 -3.31
N GLY A 94 11.64 -21.82 -2.75
CA GLY A 94 10.18 -21.70 -2.76
C GLY A 94 9.62 -21.14 -4.07
N TYR A 95 10.45 -20.53 -4.91
CA TYR A 95 10.02 -19.95 -6.17
C TYR A 95 9.99 -20.99 -7.30
N VAL A 96 8.98 -20.85 -8.14
CA VAL A 96 8.86 -21.62 -9.39
C VAL A 96 8.67 -20.58 -10.51
N TYR A 97 9.57 -20.57 -11.47
CA TYR A 97 9.58 -19.61 -12.57
C TYR A 97 9.09 -20.23 -13.86
N GLU A 98 8.39 -19.45 -14.66
CA GLU A 98 8.05 -19.79 -16.03
C GLU A 98 9.16 -19.36 -16.99
N GLU A 99 9.16 -19.87 -18.22
CA GLU A 99 10.16 -19.53 -19.23
C GLU A 99 10.09 -18.01 -19.57
N GLY A 100 11.16 -17.28 -19.30
CA GLY A 100 11.28 -15.85 -19.57
C GLY A 100 10.99 -14.95 -18.38
N GLU A 101 10.63 -15.49 -17.22
CA GLU A 101 10.55 -14.71 -15.98
C GLU A 101 11.93 -14.44 -15.40
N GLU A 102 12.12 -13.26 -14.83
CA GLU A 102 13.33 -12.92 -14.09
C GLU A 102 13.36 -13.67 -12.74
N GLU A 103 14.44 -14.39 -12.49
CA GLU A 103 14.61 -15.09 -11.22
C GLU A 103 15.01 -14.13 -10.11
N ARG A 104 14.39 -14.28 -8.95
CA ARG A 104 14.78 -13.52 -7.76
C ARG A 104 16.16 -13.92 -7.25
N THR A 105 16.82 -12.97 -6.65
CA THR A 105 18.15 -13.16 -6.06
C THR A 105 18.16 -12.81 -4.58
N ALA A 106 18.98 -13.50 -3.79
CA ALA A 106 19.16 -13.15 -2.39
C ALA A 106 19.72 -11.73 -2.25
N GLY A 107 19.18 -10.97 -1.31
CA GLY A 107 19.49 -9.56 -1.12
C GLY A 107 18.63 -8.60 -1.95
N GLU A 108 17.79 -9.09 -2.83
CA GLU A 108 16.81 -8.27 -3.55
C GLU A 108 15.78 -7.69 -2.58
N ARG A 109 15.50 -6.38 -2.69
CA ARG A 109 14.51 -5.69 -1.87
C ARG A 109 13.10 -5.99 -2.38
N LEU A 110 12.23 -6.41 -1.46
CA LEU A 110 10.80 -6.59 -1.72
C LEU A 110 10.03 -5.27 -1.55
N ALA A 111 8.94 -5.11 -2.30
CA ALA A 111 8.07 -3.93 -2.27
C ALA A 111 7.17 -3.88 -1.03
N ALA A 112 7.76 -3.87 0.16
CA ALA A 112 7.05 -3.91 1.43
C ALA A 112 6.39 -2.56 1.74
N SER A 113 5.07 -2.57 1.95
CA SER A 113 4.31 -1.37 2.30
C SER A 113 3.16 -1.69 3.25
N TYR A 114 3.03 -0.90 4.32
CA TYR A 114 1.85 -0.96 5.19
C TYR A 114 0.58 -0.40 4.53
N VAL A 115 0.70 0.32 3.41
CA VAL A 115 -0.45 0.83 2.64
C VAL A 115 -1.25 -0.30 2.01
N ASN A 116 -0.65 -1.46 1.79
CA ASN A 116 -1.33 -2.65 1.27
C ASN A 116 -2.22 -3.33 2.33
N PHE A 117 -2.95 -2.52 3.12
CA PHE A 117 -3.93 -3.00 4.09
C PHE A 117 -5.28 -3.28 3.44
N TYR A 118 -6.06 -4.15 4.06
CA TYR A 118 -7.42 -4.47 3.63
C TYR A 118 -8.45 -3.93 4.62
N VAL A 119 -9.45 -3.20 4.12
CA VAL A 119 -10.56 -2.67 4.93
C VAL A 119 -11.76 -3.61 4.83
N SER A 120 -12.09 -4.26 5.94
CA SER A 120 -13.32 -5.05 6.08
C SER A 120 -14.39 -4.31 6.90
N ASN A 121 -15.57 -4.93 7.09
CA ASN A 121 -16.69 -4.28 7.78
C ASN A 121 -16.37 -3.83 9.21
N GLY A 122 -15.63 -4.62 9.96
CA GLY A 122 -15.33 -4.36 11.38
C GLY A 122 -13.84 -4.21 11.70
N ALA A 123 -12.97 -4.38 10.70
CA ALA A 123 -11.53 -4.38 10.91
C ALA A 123 -10.76 -3.79 9.73
N VAL A 124 -9.53 -3.40 10.00
CA VAL A 124 -8.49 -3.11 9.00
C VAL A 124 -7.36 -4.10 9.25
N LEU A 125 -7.03 -4.90 8.24
CA LEU A 125 -5.94 -5.88 8.30
C LEU A 125 -4.70 -5.25 7.70
N VAL A 126 -3.63 -5.14 8.48
CA VAL A 126 -2.42 -4.40 8.11
C VAL A 126 -1.24 -5.35 8.05
N PRO A 127 -0.49 -5.40 6.94
CA PRO A 127 0.70 -6.25 6.85
C PRO A 127 1.72 -5.84 7.92
N GLN A 128 2.41 -6.84 8.48
CA GLN A 128 3.49 -6.67 9.45
C GLN A 128 4.71 -7.45 8.97
N PHE A 129 5.88 -6.88 9.22
CA PHE A 129 7.14 -7.38 8.68
C PHE A 129 8.20 -7.69 9.75
N ASP A 130 7.81 -7.69 11.04
CA ASP A 130 8.72 -7.78 12.19
C ASP A 130 9.73 -6.62 12.21
N ASP A 131 9.22 -5.42 11.93
CA ASP A 131 9.98 -4.18 11.78
C ASP A 131 9.62 -3.16 12.88
N GLU A 132 10.55 -2.26 13.20
CA GLU A 132 10.35 -1.21 14.22
C GLU A 132 9.15 -0.30 13.88
N HIS A 133 8.80 -0.11 12.62
CA HIS A 133 7.68 0.70 12.17
C HIS A 133 6.32 -0.01 12.23
N ASP A 134 6.26 -1.33 12.46
CA ASP A 134 5.00 -2.09 12.55
C ASP A 134 4.01 -1.46 13.54
N ALA A 135 4.48 -1.16 14.75
CA ALA A 135 3.63 -0.57 15.79
C ALA A 135 3.16 0.85 15.44
N HIS A 136 4.01 1.65 14.78
CA HIS A 136 3.67 3.00 14.33
C HIS A 136 2.59 2.96 13.24
N ALA A 137 2.73 2.07 12.26
CA ALA A 137 1.74 1.90 11.19
C ALA A 137 0.37 1.52 11.75
N LEU A 138 0.32 0.54 12.68
CA LEU A 138 -0.92 0.16 13.36
C LEU A 138 -1.55 1.32 14.12
N HIS A 139 -0.75 2.08 14.87
CA HIS A 139 -1.23 3.20 15.66
C HIS A 139 -1.84 4.31 14.79
N LEU A 140 -1.15 4.71 13.71
CA LEU A 140 -1.63 5.71 12.78
C LEU A 140 -2.94 5.28 12.11
N LEU A 141 -3.01 4.05 11.62
CA LEU A 141 -4.23 3.53 11.01
C LEU A 141 -5.38 3.40 12.01
N ALA A 142 -5.10 3.08 13.28
CA ALA A 142 -6.14 3.07 14.33
C ALA A 142 -6.74 4.45 14.60
N GLN A 143 -5.96 5.52 14.45
CA GLN A 143 -6.48 6.88 14.53
C GLN A 143 -7.36 7.26 13.32
N LEU A 144 -6.99 6.79 12.14
CA LEU A 144 -7.71 7.06 10.89
C LEU A 144 -8.99 6.22 10.72
N PHE A 145 -9.04 5.05 11.37
CA PHE A 145 -10.21 4.16 11.37
C PHE A 145 -10.79 3.95 12.78
N PRO A 146 -11.29 5.00 13.46
CA PRO A 146 -11.69 4.93 14.87
C PRO A 146 -12.87 3.98 15.15
N THR A 147 -13.61 3.60 14.12
CA THR A 147 -14.77 2.68 14.23
C THR A 147 -14.43 1.24 13.86
N ARG A 148 -13.18 0.94 13.53
CA ARG A 148 -12.72 -0.39 13.13
C ARG A 148 -11.58 -0.88 14.00
N LYS A 149 -11.51 -2.18 14.22
CA LYS A 149 -10.37 -2.80 14.87
C LYS A 149 -9.21 -2.90 13.87
N VAL A 150 -8.09 -2.26 14.15
CA VAL A 150 -6.87 -2.43 13.36
C VAL A 150 -6.11 -3.65 13.87
N VAL A 151 -5.76 -4.56 12.97
CA VAL A 151 -5.14 -5.86 13.28
C VAL A 151 -3.92 -6.05 12.39
N GLY A 152 -2.75 -6.23 13.02
CA GLY A 152 -1.52 -6.60 12.32
C GLY A 152 -1.54 -8.08 11.93
N ILE A 153 -1.11 -8.37 10.72
CA ILE A 153 -0.99 -9.72 10.16
C ILE A 153 0.46 -9.93 9.71
N PRO A 154 1.20 -10.92 10.23
CA PRO A 154 2.50 -11.28 9.67
C PRO A 154 2.36 -11.57 8.17
N ALA A 155 3.09 -10.84 7.34
CA ALA A 155 2.83 -10.81 5.91
C ALA A 155 4.08 -10.96 5.03
N ARG A 156 5.24 -11.27 5.63
CA ARG A 156 6.47 -11.48 4.86
C ARG A 156 6.32 -12.61 3.85
N ASP A 157 5.71 -13.72 4.24
CA ASP A 157 5.54 -14.89 3.35
C ASP A 157 4.57 -14.58 2.20
N ILE A 158 3.58 -13.72 2.43
CA ILE A 158 2.68 -13.25 1.36
C ILE A 158 3.45 -12.36 0.38
N LEU A 159 4.30 -11.47 0.92
CA LEU A 159 5.09 -10.51 0.14
C LEU A 159 6.06 -11.19 -0.82
N LEU A 160 6.59 -12.35 -0.47
CA LEU A 160 7.44 -13.16 -1.35
C LEU A 160 6.74 -13.52 -2.67
N GLY A 161 5.42 -13.60 -2.68
CA GLY A 161 4.62 -13.84 -3.88
C GLY A 161 4.37 -12.60 -4.76
N GLY A 162 5.03 -11.47 -4.50
CA GLY A 162 4.95 -10.25 -5.32
C GLY A 162 3.80 -9.30 -4.97
N GLY A 163 3.03 -9.60 -3.94
CA GLY A 163 1.92 -8.76 -3.45
C GLY A 163 1.76 -8.86 -1.94
N ASN A 164 0.70 -8.26 -1.38
CA ASN A 164 0.44 -8.35 0.04
C ASN A 164 -1.07 -8.52 0.34
N ILE A 165 -1.53 -8.16 1.52
CA ILE A 165 -2.89 -8.46 2.02
C ILE A 165 -3.97 -7.92 1.08
N HIS A 166 -3.85 -6.66 0.62
CA HIS A 166 -4.83 -6.09 -0.32
C HIS A 166 -4.83 -6.86 -1.64
N CYS A 167 -3.66 -7.19 -2.18
CA CYS A 167 -3.50 -7.87 -3.46
C CYS A 167 -4.16 -9.25 -3.51
N ILE A 168 -4.20 -9.97 -2.38
CA ILE A 168 -4.82 -11.31 -2.29
C ILE A 168 -6.29 -11.27 -1.86
N THR A 169 -6.90 -10.09 -1.76
CA THR A 169 -8.28 -9.90 -1.30
C THR A 169 -9.17 -9.26 -2.36
N GLN A 170 -10.47 -9.50 -2.25
CA GLN A 170 -11.48 -8.89 -3.11
C GLN A 170 -12.73 -8.56 -2.29
N GLN A 171 -13.19 -7.31 -2.38
CA GLN A 171 -14.42 -6.88 -1.75
C GLN A 171 -15.64 -7.45 -2.49
N ILE A 172 -16.56 -8.03 -1.72
CA ILE A 172 -17.87 -8.45 -2.23
C ILE A 172 -18.93 -7.58 -1.54
N PRO A 173 -19.43 -6.50 -2.18
CA PRO A 173 -20.44 -5.64 -1.61
C PRO A 173 -21.74 -6.39 -1.33
N LEU A 174 -22.38 -6.11 -0.20
CA LEU A 174 -23.72 -6.65 0.09
C LEU A 174 -24.73 -6.03 -0.87
N TYR A 175 -25.53 -6.88 -1.52
CA TYR A 175 -26.61 -6.43 -2.36
C TYR A 175 -27.63 -5.58 -1.56
N GLY A 176 -27.95 -4.39 -2.06
CA GLY A 176 -28.92 -3.49 -1.43
C GLY A 176 -28.42 -2.76 -0.20
N ALA A 177 -27.15 -2.88 0.18
CA ALA A 177 -26.57 -2.02 1.21
C ALA A 177 -26.57 -0.57 0.72
N LYS A 178 -27.24 0.32 1.48
CA LYS A 178 -27.10 1.77 1.22
C LYS A 178 -25.73 2.19 1.71
N CYS A 179 -24.95 2.86 0.86
CA CYS A 179 -23.75 3.56 1.33
C CYS A 179 -24.16 4.56 2.43
N PRO A 180 -23.41 4.61 3.54
CA PRO A 180 -23.67 5.56 4.62
C PRO A 180 -23.45 7.01 4.18
#